data_d4fab01778b92b8f62367493b78d543e
#
_entry.id   d4fab01778b92b8f62367493b78d543e
#
_cell.length_a   1.000
_cell.length_b   1.000
_cell.length_c   1.000
_cell.angle_alpha   90.00
_cell.angle_beta   90.00
_cell.angle_gamma   90.00
#
_symmetry.space_group_name_H-M   'P 1'
#
loop_
_entity.id
_entity.type
_entity.pdbx_description
1 polymer ?
#
loop_
_entity_poly.entity_id
_entity_poly.type
_entity_poly.pdbx_seq_one_letter_code
_entity_poly.pdbx_strand_id
1 'polypeptide(L)'
;KKLNKEEWFKRIEGLYHKYNIQLKKFYHILSEVDVYSSGAKLSIQNGYYRPELKEADKSFIECKEIRHPIVEKIHTETEFITNDIELGVQNKKDGVLLFGTNACGKSTFMKSIGLNLIMAQAGLFVAAKEFIYKPYTQIFTRILNNDNIFRSQSSFAVEIQELKSILKRADNNSLVLGDELCSG
;
A
#
# COMPACT_ATOMS: atom_id res chain seq x y z
N LYS A 1 -44.85 -0.95 -28.90
CA LYS A 1 -43.44 -0.93 -28.43
C LYS A 1 -43.31 -0.55 -26.94
N LYS A 2 -44.12 0.35 -26.37
CA LYS A 2 -44.06 0.75 -24.94
C LYS A 2 -44.56 -0.37 -24.02
N LEU A 3 -45.66 -1.04 -24.33
CA LEU A 3 -46.18 -2.17 -23.56
C LEU A 3 -45.17 -3.31 -23.42
N ASN A 4 -44.45 -3.63 -24.49
CA ASN A 4 -43.43 -4.67 -24.49
C ASN A 4 -42.24 -4.35 -23.57
N LYS A 5 -41.91 -3.08 -23.37
CA LYS A 5 -40.83 -2.63 -22.46
C LYS A 5 -41.23 -2.82 -21.00
N GLU A 6 -42.45 -2.41 -20.62
CA GLU A 6 -42.93 -2.51 -19.23
C GLU A 6 -43.10 -3.97 -18.78
N GLU A 7 -43.57 -4.82 -19.67
CA GLU A 7 -43.70 -6.25 -19.41
C GLU A 7 -42.31 -6.93 -19.26
N TRP A 8 -41.37 -6.50 -20.05
CA TRP A 8 -39.99 -6.97 -19.98
C TRP A 8 -39.30 -6.54 -18.66
N PHE A 9 -39.51 -5.30 -18.25
CA PHE A 9 -38.98 -4.80 -16.96
C PHE A 9 -39.59 -5.56 -15.78
N LYS A 10 -40.90 -5.78 -15.73
CA LYS A 10 -41.56 -6.57 -14.68
C LYS A 10 -40.99 -8.00 -14.60
N ARG A 11 -40.74 -8.60 -15.75
CA ARG A 11 -40.14 -9.95 -15.80
C ARG A 11 -38.71 -10.01 -15.26
N ILE A 12 -37.87 -9.06 -15.65
CA ILE A 12 -36.52 -8.95 -15.14
C ILE A 12 -36.54 -8.67 -13.64
N GLU A 13 -37.36 -7.75 -13.18
CA GLU A 13 -37.52 -7.41 -11.77
C GLU A 13 -37.93 -8.63 -10.95
N GLY A 14 -38.91 -9.39 -11.44
CA GLY A 14 -39.35 -10.64 -10.81
C GLY A 14 -38.22 -11.69 -10.73
N LEU A 15 -37.42 -11.84 -11.78
CA LEU A 15 -36.26 -12.73 -11.80
C LEU A 15 -35.17 -12.23 -10.84
N TYR A 16 -34.93 -10.93 -10.83
CA TYR A 16 -33.96 -10.32 -9.92
C TYR A 16 -34.35 -10.56 -8.46
N HIS A 17 -35.62 -10.31 -8.08
CA HIS A 17 -36.07 -10.56 -6.72
C HIS A 17 -35.96 -12.03 -6.32
N LYS A 18 -36.23 -12.94 -7.27
CA LYS A 18 -36.15 -14.39 -7.04
C LYS A 18 -34.71 -14.88 -6.84
N TYR A 19 -33.73 -14.31 -7.57
CA TYR A 19 -32.37 -14.86 -7.65
C TYR A 19 -31.30 -13.91 -7.12
N ASN A 20 -31.62 -12.74 -6.57
CA ASN A 20 -30.64 -11.73 -6.18
C ASN A 20 -29.62 -12.24 -5.15
N ILE A 21 -30.06 -13.10 -4.21
CA ILE A 21 -29.17 -13.66 -3.18
C ILE A 21 -28.16 -14.61 -3.82
N GLN A 22 -28.61 -15.47 -4.72
CA GLN A 22 -27.75 -16.41 -5.45
C GLN A 22 -26.77 -15.65 -6.38
N LEU A 23 -27.28 -14.65 -7.08
CA LEU A 23 -26.46 -13.79 -7.95
C LEU A 23 -25.39 -13.03 -7.15
N LYS A 24 -25.71 -12.49 -5.98
CA LYS A 24 -24.74 -11.83 -5.10
C LYS A 24 -23.67 -12.81 -4.62
N LYS A 25 -24.05 -14.02 -4.20
CA LYS A 25 -23.07 -15.06 -3.80
C LYS A 25 -22.17 -15.46 -4.96
N PHE A 26 -22.75 -15.66 -6.14
CA PHE A 26 -21.99 -16.00 -7.33
C PHE A 26 -21.00 -14.89 -7.73
N TYR A 27 -21.47 -13.63 -7.68
CA TYR A 27 -20.64 -12.48 -7.96
C TYR A 27 -19.46 -12.35 -6.97
N HIS A 28 -19.70 -12.62 -5.69
CA HIS A 28 -18.66 -12.63 -4.67
C HIS A 28 -17.58 -13.67 -4.95
N ILE A 29 -17.99 -14.91 -5.25
CA ILE A 29 -17.05 -15.99 -5.61
C ILE A 29 -16.24 -15.61 -6.86
N LEU A 30 -16.88 -15.07 -7.90
CA LEU A 30 -16.18 -14.64 -9.12
C LEU A 30 -15.15 -13.53 -8.82
N SER A 31 -15.52 -12.58 -7.97
CA SER A 31 -14.62 -11.48 -7.57
C SER A 31 -13.40 -12.02 -6.80
N GLU A 32 -13.59 -12.97 -5.90
CA GLU A 32 -12.48 -13.60 -5.17
C GLU A 32 -11.55 -14.36 -6.13
N VAL A 33 -12.11 -15.16 -7.03
CA VAL A 33 -11.33 -15.91 -8.03
C VAL A 33 -10.53 -14.95 -8.92
N ASP A 34 -11.13 -13.85 -9.35
CA ASP A 34 -10.46 -12.85 -10.18
C ASP A 34 -9.29 -12.19 -9.45
N VAL A 35 -9.50 -11.75 -8.20
CA VAL A 35 -8.44 -11.15 -7.37
C VAL A 35 -7.29 -12.14 -7.12
N TYR A 36 -7.60 -13.37 -6.70
CA TYR A 36 -6.57 -14.37 -6.42
C TYR A 36 -5.82 -14.80 -7.68
N SER A 37 -6.52 -14.97 -8.79
CA SER A 37 -5.93 -15.34 -10.08
C SER A 37 -5.01 -14.24 -10.61
N SER A 38 -5.46 -12.99 -10.54
CA SER A 38 -4.68 -11.82 -10.97
C SER A 38 -3.45 -11.62 -10.08
N GLY A 39 -3.61 -11.74 -8.76
CA GLY A 39 -2.53 -11.65 -7.79
C GLY A 39 -1.48 -12.76 -7.98
N ALA A 40 -1.90 -14.01 -8.17
CA ALA A 40 -1.01 -15.13 -8.43
C ALA A 40 -0.23 -14.96 -9.74
N LYS A 41 -0.90 -14.54 -10.80
CA LYS A 41 -0.27 -14.27 -12.10
C LYS A 41 0.80 -13.19 -11.99
N LEU A 42 0.49 -12.06 -11.35
CA LEU A 42 1.45 -10.98 -11.13
C LEU A 42 2.64 -11.44 -10.29
N SER A 43 2.40 -12.23 -9.25
CA SER A 43 3.45 -12.73 -8.35
C SER A 43 4.43 -13.63 -9.07
N ILE A 44 3.94 -14.55 -9.90
CA ILE A 44 4.78 -15.44 -10.72
C ILE A 44 5.57 -14.65 -11.76
N GLN A 45 4.91 -13.73 -12.48
CA GLN A 45 5.54 -12.93 -13.53
C GLN A 45 6.64 -12.00 -13.02
N ASN A 46 6.52 -11.52 -11.77
CA ASN A 46 7.42 -10.52 -11.20
C ASN A 46 8.34 -11.09 -10.11
N GLY A 47 8.29 -12.38 -9.83
CA GLY A 47 9.07 -12.98 -8.76
C GLY A 47 8.78 -12.34 -7.39
N TYR A 48 7.49 -12.14 -7.08
CA TYR A 48 7.08 -11.58 -5.79
C TYR A 48 7.04 -12.68 -4.73
N TYR A 49 7.35 -12.28 -3.50
CA TYR A 49 7.46 -13.17 -2.34
C TYR A 49 6.15 -13.15 -1.52
N ARG A 50 5.79 -14.31 -0.98
CA ARG A 50 4.65 -14.43 -0.06
C ARG A 50 5.04 -13.88 1.31
N PRO A 51 4.43 -12.77 1.78
CA PRO A 51 4.79 -12.21 3.07
C PRO A 51 4.45 -13.16 4.22
N GLU A 52 5.30 -13.18 5.25
CA GLU A 52 5.14 -14.00 6.44
C GLU A 52 4.67 -13.15 7.62
N LEU A 53 3.56 -13.54 8.22
CA LEU A 53 3.04 -12.95 9.45
C LEU A 53 3.74 -13.56 10.66
N LYS A 54 4.23 -12.71 11.57
CA LYS A 54 4.74 -13.15 12.86
C LYS A 54 4.10 -12.38 14.00
N GLU A 55 3.83 -13.07 15.11
CA GLU A 55 3.41 -12.45 16.36
C GLU A 55 4.60 -11.76 17.04
N ALA A 56 4.34 -10.56 17.58
CA ALA A 56 5.29 -9.75 18.34
C ALA A 56 4.54 -8.78 19.25
N ASP A 57 5.23 -8.12 20.18
CA ASP A 57 4.61 -7.14 21.09
C ASP A 57 4.23 -5.85 20.33
N LYS A 58 5.05 -5.43 19.37
CA LYS A 58 4.80 -4.24 18.51
C LYS A 58 4.91 -4.60 17.04
N SER A 59 4.36 -3.74 16.18
CA SER A 59 4.47 -3.90 14.73
C SER A 59 5.92 -3.75 14.27
N PHE A 60 6.31 -4.56 13.28
CA PHE A 60 7.66 -4.56 12.72
C PHE A 60 7.66 -4.98 11.25
N ILE A 61 8.72 -4.66 10.56
CA ILE A 61 9.07 -5.14 9.22
C ILE A 61 10.52 -5.63 9.24
N GLU A 62 10.74 -6.83 8.71
CA GLU A 62 12.04 -7.36 8.34
C GLU A 62 11.95 -7.79 6.87
N CYS A 63 12.71 -7.12 6.01
CA CYS A 63 12.60 -7.32 4.56
C CYS A 63 13.99 -7.34 3.92
N LYS A 64 14.18 -8.27 2.98
CA LYS A 64 15.39 -8.36 2.16
C LYS A 64 15.08 -8.11 0.70
N GLU A 65 16.02 -7.44 0.06
CA GLU A 65 15.99 -7.12 -1.36
C GLU A 65 14.65 -6.51 -1.78
N ILE A 66 14.16 -5.50 -1.01
CA ILE A 66 12.91 -4.81 -1.34
C ILE A 66 13.06 -4.01 -2.63
N ARG A 67 12.03 -4.07 -3.47
CA ARG A 67 11.93 -3.35 -4.74
C ARG A 67 10.71 -2.45 -4.73
N HIS A 68 10.71 -1.45 -5.60
CA HIS A 68 9.52 -0.61 -5.81
C HIS A 68 8.65 -1.24 -6.91
N PRO A 69 7.45 -1.75 -6.61
CA PRO A 69 6.66 -2.56 -7.54
C PRO A 69 6.26 -1.84 -8.83
N ILE A 70 6.24 -0.49 -8.80
CA ILE A 70 5.91 0.33 -9.97
C ILE A 70 7.19 0.75 -10.70
N VAL A 71 8.19 1.27 -9.98
CA VAL A 71 9.42 1.82 -10.60
C VAL A 71 10.19 0.73 -11.34
N GLU A 72 10.29 -0.49 -10.79
CA GLU A 72 10.94 -1.62 -11.46
C GLU A 72 10.29 -2.00 -12.81
N LYS A 73 9.05 -1.57 -13.06
CA LYS A 73 8.33 -1.83 -14.32
C LYS A 73 8.44 -0.68 -15.32
N ILE A 74 8.66 0.54 -14.86
CA ILE A 74 8.77 1.72 -15.71
C ILE A 74 10.20 1.87 -16.25
N HIS A 75 11.20 1.62 -15.39
CA HIS A 75 12.62 1.72 -15.73
C HIS A 75 13.21 0.34 -16.03
N THR A 76 12.93 -0.18 -17.22
CA THR A 76 13.39 -1.52 -17.66
C THR A 76 14.81 -1.53 -18.25
N GLU A 77 15.37 -0.35 -18.54
CA GLU A 77 16.73 -0.23 -19.10
C GLU A 77 17.84 -0.38 -18.07
N THR A 78 17.51 -0.19 -16.80
CA THR A 78 18.46 -0.31 -15.69
C THR A 78 17.91 -1.25 -14.62
N GLU A 79 18.77 -2.12 -14.11
CA GLU A 79 18.38 -3.01 -13.01
C GLU A 79 18.06 -2.20 -11.76
N PHE A 80 16.94 -2.54 -11.10
CA PHE A 80 16.53 -1.91 -9.85
C PHE A 80 17.47 -2.34 -8.72
N ILE A 81 18.12 -1.40 -8.08
CA ILE A 81 18.98 -1.67 -6.92
C ILE A 81 18.11 -1.94 -5.69
N THR A 82 18.19 -3.17 -5.21
CA THR A 82 17.42 -3.62 -4.03
C THR A 82 18.05 -3.14 -2.74
N ASN A 83 17.26 -3.11 -1.65
CA ASN A 83 17.74 -2.74 -0.32
C ASN A 83 17.12 -3.66 0.73
N ASP A 84 17.80 -3.78 1.87
CA ASP A 84 17.30 -4.46 3.05
C ASP A 84 16.77 -3.45 4.06
N ILE A 85 15.75 -3.82 4.82
CA ILE A 85 15.20 -2.99 5.91
C ILE A 85 14.76 -3.85 7.10
N GLU A 86 15.15 -3.42 8.29
CA GLU A 86 14.67 -3.91 9.56
C GLU A 86 14.16 -2.72 10.37
N LEU A 87 12.88 -2.72 10.73
CA LEU A 87 12.24 -1.63 11.46
C LEU A 87 11.28 -2.19 12.51
N GLY A 88 11.40 -1.76 13.75
CA GLY A 88 10.56 -2.22 14.84
C GLY A 88 10.86 -3.64 15.36
N VAL A 89 11.87 -4.32 14.83
CA VAL A 89 12.31 -5.64 15.30
C VAL A 89 12.83 -5.53 16.73
N GLN A 90 12.51 -6.51 17.58
CA GLN A 90 12.88 -6.50 19.00
C GLN A 90 14.40 -6.32 19.17
N ASN A 91 14.77 -5.36 20.03
CA ASN A 91 16.18 -4.95 20.29
C ASN A 91 16.92 -4.34 19.09
N LYS A 92 16.22 -3.96 18.03
CA LYS A 92 16.76 -3.29 16.86
C LYS A 92 16.17 -1.87 16.70
N LYS A 93 16.25 -1.33 15.49
CA LYS A 93 15.92 0.07 15.18
C LYS A 93 14.41 0.30 15.14
N ASP A 94 13.93 1.34 15.80
CA ASP A 94 12.54 1.82 15.70
C ASP A 94 12.38 2.91 14.65
N GLY A 95 13.48 3.43 14.11
CA GLY A 95 13.48 4.45 13.07
C GLY A 95 14.72 4.37 12.18
N VAL A 96 14.60 4.83 10.94
CA VAL A 96 15.67 4.94 9.97
C VAL A 96 15.67 6.34 9.40
N LEU A 97 16.80 7.02 9.48
CA LEU A 97 17.03 8.31 8.82
C LEU A 97 17.82 8.07 7.52
N LEU A 98 17.18 8.42 6.40
CA LEU A 98 17.79 8.32 5.09
C LEU A 98 18.40 9.68 4.70
N PHE A 99 19.66 9.70 4.35
CA PHE A 99 20.35 10.87 3.82
C PHE A 99 21.18 10.52 2.59
N GLY A 100 21.43 11.50 1.75
CA GLY A 100 22.17 11.34 0.50
C GLY A 100 21.85 12.46 -0.49
N THR A 101 22.53 12.45 -1.63
CA THR A 101 22.36 13.42 -2.71
C THR A 101 20.95 13.37 -3.30
N ASN A 102 20.54 14.43 -4.00
CA ASN A 102 19.27 14.41 -4.72
C ASN A 102 19.29 13.34 -5.80
N ALA A 103 18.12 12.76 -6.09
CA ALA A 103 17.92 11.69 -7.05
C ALA A 103 18.66 10.36 -6.75
N CYS A 104 19.18 10.14 -5.54
CA CYS A 104 19.81 8.85 -5.18
C CYS A 104 18.80 7.76 -4.77
N GLY A 105 17.49 8.01 -4.84
CA GLY A 105 16.46 7.00 -4.58
C GLY A 105 15.87 6.98 -3.17
N LYS A 106 16.18 7.97 -2.29
CA LYS A 106 15.63 8.04 -0.91
C LYS A 106 14.10 7.90 -0.86
N SER A 107 13.40 8.77 -1.58
CA SER A 107 11.93 8.75 -1.62
C SER A 107 11.39 7.48 -2.26
N THR A 108 12.08 6.92 -3.26
CA THR A 108 11.72 5.65 -3.89
C THR A 108 11.81 4.50 -2.90
N PHE A 109 12.90 4.42 -2.12
CA PHE A 109 13.08 3.40 -1.10
C PHE A 109 12.02 3.51 0.00
N MET A 110 11.77 4.70 0.53
CA MET A 110 10.71 4.93 1.53
C MET A 110 9.32 4.51 1.00
N LYS A 111 9.00 4.89 -0.23
CA LYS A 111 7.73 4.51 -0.89
C LYS A 111 7.65 2.99 -1.12
N SER A 112 8.78 2.32 -1.42
CA SER A 112 8.83 0.87 -1.55
C SER A 112 8.39 0.17 -0.26
N ILE A 113 8.83 0.65 0.90
CA ILE A 113 8.44 0.09 2.20
C ILE A 113 6.92 0.22 2.40
N GLY A 114 6.37 1.41 2.22
CA GLY A 114 4.94 1.66 2.38
C GLY A 114 4.07 0.84 1.43
N LEU A 115 4.42 0.78 0.15
CA LEU A 115 3.67 0.04 -0.86
C LEU A 115 3.70 -1.47 -0.60
N ASN A 116 4.86 -2.05 -0.32
CA ASN A 116 4.97 -3.48 -0.01
C ASN A 116 4.23 -3.85 1.27
N LEU A 117 4.25 -2.98 2.30
CA LEU A 117 3.45 -3.20 3.51
C LEU A 117 1.94 -3.19 3.21
N ILE A 118 1.46 -2.23 2.41
CA ILE A 118 0.05 -2.18 1.99
C ILE A 118 -0.32 -3.44 1.20
N MET A 119 0.54 -3.88 0.27
CA MET A 119 0.33 -5.11 -0.48
C MET A 119 0.26 -6.33 0.45
N ALA A 120 1.19 -6.46 1.39
CA ALA A 120 1.22 -7.54 2.37
C ALA A 120 -0.06 -7.58 3.23
N GLN A 121 -0.49 -6.44 3.76
CA GLN A 121 -1.69 -6.33 4.58
C GLN A 121 -2.99 -6.52 3.78
N ALA A 122 -2.97 -6.28 2.48
CA ALA A 122 -4.06 -6.60 1.57
C ALA A 122 -4.11 -8.09 1.16
N GLY A 123 -3.17 -8.92 1.63
CA GLY A 123 -3.08 -10.33 1.28
C GLY A 123 -2.43 -10.62 -0.07
N LEU A 124 -1.72 -9.64 -0.63
CA LEU A 124 -0.97 -9.77 -1.88
C LEU A 124 0.47 -10.20 -1.62
N PHE A 125 1.14 -10.73 -2.62
CA PHE A 125 2.57 -10.98 -2.62
C PHE A 125 3.31 -9.65 -2.83
N VAL A 126 4.54 -9.55 -2.34
CA VAL A 126 5.33 -8.31 -2.27
C VAL A 126 6.58 -8.38 -3.14
N ALA A 127 7.02 -7.21 -3.60
CA ALA A 127 8.22 -7.04 -4.41
C ALA A 127 9.48 -7.08 -3.51
N ALA A 128 9.80 -8.26 -2.99
CA ALA A 128 10.94 -8.51 -2.12
C ALA A 128 11.41 -9.96 -2.27
N LYS A 129 12.57 -10.28 -1.71
CA LYS A 129 13.07 -11.66 -1.61
C LYS A 129 12.60 -12.35 -0.33
N GLU A 130 12.52 -11.60 0.76
CA GLU A 130 11.95 -12.03 2.05
C GLU A 130 11.18 -10.86 2.63
N PHE A 131 10.03 -11.13 3.26
CA PHE A 131 9.22 -10.11 3.91
C PHE A 131 8.49 -10.72 5.10
N ILE A 132 8.94 -10.35 6.29
CA ILE A 132 8.38 -10.84 7.54
C ILE A 132 7.88 -9.61 8.31
N TYR A 133 6.65 -9.68 8.82
CA TYR A 133 6.06 -8.51 9.47
C TYR A 133 5.00 -8.88 10.50
N LYS A 134 4.75 -7.95 11.42
CA LYS A 134 3.51 -7.85 12.16
C LYS A 134 2.71 -6.66 11.62
N PRO A 135 1.40 -6.81 11.34
CA PRO A 135 0.58 -5.75 10.77
C PRO A 135 0.65 -4.44 11.53
N TYR A 136 0.70 -3.34 10.81
CA TYR A 136 0.55 -2.00 11.34
C TYR A 136 -0.92 -1.60 11.32
N THR A 137 -1.37 -0.96 12.38
CA THR A 137 -2.75 -0.46 12.51
C THR A 137 -2.95 0.86 11.79
N GLN A 138 -1.88 1.64 11.64
CA GLN A 138 -1.90 2.94 10.99
C GLN A 138 -0.64 3.16 10.15
N ILE A 139 -0.80 3.80 9.01
CA ILE A 139 0.30 4.27 8.16
C ILE A 139 0.12 5.77 7.97
N PHE A 140 1.10 6.55 8.42
CA PHE A 140 1.16 7.98 8.22
C PHE A 140 2.19 8.30 7.15
N THR A 141 1.80 9.14 6.21
CA THR A 141 2.72 9.60 5.17
C THR A 141 2.78 11.12 5.17
N ARG A 142 3.99 11.66 5.13
CA ARG A 142 4.26 13.06 4.85
C ARG A 142 5.24 13.12 3.68
N ILE A 143 4.68 13.24 2.48
CA ILE A 143 5.43 13.28 1.23
C ILE A 143 5.14 14.64 0.60
N LEU A 144 6.19 15.42 0.31
CA LEU A 144 6.06 16.69 -0.36
C LEU A 144 5.53 16.48 -1.80
N ASN A 145 4.35 17.03 -2.09
CA ASN A 145 3.89 17.23 -3.45
C ASN A 145 4.21 18.67 -3.87
N ASN A 146 5.10 18.82 -4.83
CA ASN A 146 5.53 20.14 -5.34
C ASN A 146 4.42 20.97 -6.03
N ASP A 147 3.16 20.52 -6.03
CA ASP A 147 2.13 21.07 -6.92
C ASP A 147 1.11 22.02 -6.27
N ASN A 148 1.33 22.55 -5.07
CA ASN A 148 0.37 23.45 -4.45
C ASN A 148 0.88 24.90 -4.33
N ILE A 149 1.12 25.55 -5.49
CA ILE A 149 1.46 26.99 -5.61
C ILE A 149 0.31 27.91 -5.15
N PHE A 150 -0.90 27.38 -4.92
CA PHE A 150 -2.10 28.16 -4.62
C PHE A 150 -2.55 28.20 -3.14
N ARG A 151 -1.82 27.60 -2.22
CA ARG A 151 -2.17 27.73 -0.79
C ARG A 151 -1.42 28.88 -0.15
N SER A 152 -2.18 29.94 0.15
CA SER A 152 -1.74 31.17 0.86
C SER A 152 -1.35 30.97 2.33
N GLN A 153 -1.34 29.77 2.86
CA GLN A 153 -0.77 29.47 4.17
C GLN A 153 0.71 29.08 4.01
N SER A 154 1.55 29.57 4.91
CA SER A 154 2.95 29.17 4.96
C SER A 154 3.03 27.63 4.98
N SER A 155 3.73 27.05 4.00
CA SER A 155 3.93 25.60 3.87
C SER A 155 4.42 24.98 5.18
N PHE A 156 5.26 25.72 5.91
CA PHE A 156 5.78 25.36 7.21
C PHE A 156 4.68 25.20 8.29
N ALA A 157 3.70 26.10 8.37
CA ALA A 157 2.63 26.01 9.37
C ALA A 157 1.74 24.77 9.14
N VAL A 158 1.46 24.46 7.88
CA VAL A 158 0.71 23.24 7.51
C VAL A 158 1.51 22.01 7.87
N GLU A 159 2.80 21.97 7.57
CA GLU A 159 3.70 20.87 7.90
C GLU A 159 3.75 20.60 9.41
N ILE A 160 3.91 21.64 10.21
CA ILE A 160 3.91 21.50 11.69
C ILE A 160 2.58 20.97 12.22
N GLN A 161 1.45 21.38 11.64
CA GLN A 161 0.14 20.84 12.03
C GLN A 161 -0.02 19.36 11.67
N GLU A 162 0.46 18.93 10.50
CA GLU A 162 0.46 17.52 10.09
C GLU A 162 1.35 16.69 11.00
N LEU A 163 2.59 17.13 11.26
CA LEU A 163 3.49 16.47 12.19
C LEU A 163 2.91 16.35 13.60
N LYS A 164 2.30 17.43 14.11
CA LYS A 164 1.59 17.42 15.41
C LYS A 164 0.46 16.39 15.41
N SER A 165 -0.28 16.25 14.32
CA SER A 165 -1.33 15.22 14.19
C SER A 165 -0.74 13.81 14.21
N ILE A 166 0.34 13.57 13.51
CA ILE A 166 1.04 12.29 13.50
C ILE A 166 1.52 11.94 14.92
N LEU A 167 2.24 12.86 15.57
CA LEU A 167 2.78 12.65 16.93
C LEU A 167 1.70 12.38 17.98
N LYS A 168 0.50 12.91 17.80
CA LYS A 168 -0.63 12.67 18.71
C LYS A 168 -1.32 11.32 18.49
N ARG A 169 -1.23 10.76 17.29
CA ARG A 169 -2.00 9.58 16.89
C ARG A 169 -1.16 8.33 16.70
N ALA A 170 0.13 8.51 16.39
CA ALA A 170 1.04 7.39 16.21
C ALA A 170 1.32 6.67 17.54
N ASP A 171 1.36 5.36 17.47
CA ASP A 171 1.67 4.44 18.55
C ASP A 171 2.72 3.41 18.12
N ASN A 172 2.97 2.41 18.95
CA ASN A 172 3.95 1.34 18.67
C ASN A 172 3.54 0.42 17.49
N ASN A 173 2.31 0.55 16.98
CA ASN A 173 1.80 -0.18 15.84
C ASN A 173 1.53 0.73 14.62
N SER A 174 2.20 1.88 14.59
CA SER A 174 2.07 2.86 13.51
C SER A 174 3.37 2.94 12.71
N LEU A 175 3.27 2.96 11.36
CA LEU A 175 4.37 3.27 10.47
C LEU A 175 4.29 4.73 10.05
N VAL A 176 5.38 5.47 10.23
CA VAL A 176 5.50 6.86 9.78
C VAL A 176 6.53 6.95 8.66
N LEU A 177 6.12 7.46 7.51
CA LEU A 177 6.96 7.68 6.33
C LEU A 177 7.02 9.19 6.04
N GLY A 178 8.17 9.79 6.29
CA GLY A 178 8.38 11.22 6.11
C GLY A 178 9.47 11.51 5.06
N ASP A 179 9.17 12.39 4.11
CA ASP A 179 10.11 12.86 3.09
C ASP A 179 10.36 14.35 3.30
N GLU A 180 11.64 14.74 3.41
CA GLU A 180 12.09 16.14 3.59
C GLU A 180 11.34 16.89 4.70
N LEU A 181 11.27 16.30 5.90
CA LEU A 181 10.60 16.92 7.04
C LEU A 181 11.31 18.22 7.47
N CYS A 182 10.53 19.28 7.72
CA CYS A 182 11.01 20.60 8.16
C CYS A 182 11.94 21.28 7.13
N SER A 183 11.66 21.13 5.85
CA SER A 183 12.44 21.71 4.76
C SER A 183 11.97 23.11 4.35
N GLY A 184 10.93 23.67 4.96
CA GLY A 184 10.32 24.96 4.65
C GLY A 184 10.90 26.13 5.45
#